data_ed5ff7348cb3219a64d06799684f7b0b
#
_entry.id   ed5ff7348cb3219a64d06799684f7b0b
#
_cell.length_a   1.000
_cell.length_b   1.000
_cell.length_c   1.000
_cell.angle_alpha   90.00
_cell.angle_beta   90.00
_cell.angle_gamma   90.00
#
_symmetry.space_group_name_H-M   'P 1'
#
loop_
_entity.id
_entity.type
_entity.pdbx_description
1 polymer ?
#
loop_
_entity_poly.entity_id
_entity_poly.type
_entity_poly.pdbx_seq_one_letter_code
_entity_poly.pdbx_strand_id
1 'polypeptide(L)'
;MIHRFFLLFWLVCLPAWLPLSAHAAEGIEFVEASLEPSDEGYRLSSRFSVELPRSVEDALSRGVPLYFVLQTEITRYRWYWFDEVTVKATRKIRLSYNVLTQQYRASIDGSLHQNFDRLDDMLALLRRPGRWLIADPGALN
;
A
#
# COMPACT_ATOMS: atom_id res chain seq x y z
N MET A 1 -14.49 52.12 -22.72
CA MET A 1 -13.19 51.60 -22.16
C MET A 1 -13.36 50.68 -20.95
N ILE A 2 -14.46 50.71 -20.25
CA ILE A 2 -14.67 49.92 -19.03
C ILE A 2 -14.97 48.44 -19.31
N HIS A 3 -15.53 48.10 -20.43
CA HIS A 3 -15.91 46.70 -20.78
C HIS A 3 -14.75 45.80 -21.17
N ARG A 4 -13.58 46.35 -21.51
CA ARG A 4 -12.39 45.55 -21.87
C ARG A 4 -11.59 45.10 -20.66
N PHE A 5 -11.75 45.81 -19.53
CA PHE A 5 -11.07 45.45 -18.28
C PHE A 5 -11.78 44.31 -17.53
N PHE A 6 -13.08 44.18 -17.70
CA PHE A 6 -13.86 43.13 -17.05
C PHE A 6 -13.66 41.76 -17.67
N LEU A 7 -13.37 41.68 -18.98
CA LEU A 7 -13.06 40.42 -19.69
C LEU A 7 -11.69 39.85 -19.31
N LEU A 8 -10.72 40.67 -18.99
CA LEU A 8 -9.39 40.24 -18.56
C LEU A 8 -9.36 39.72 -17.13
N PHE A 9 -10.25 40.20 -16.26
CA PHE A 9 -10.34 39.72 -14.87
C PHE A 9 -11.01 38.36 -14.76
N TRP A 10 -11.85 37.99 -15.70
CA TRP A 10 -12.55 36.69 -15.72
C TRP A 10 -11.67 35.54 -16.20
N LEU A 11 -10.58 35.85 -16.91
CA LEU A 11 -9.67 34.83 -17.47
C LEU A 11 -8.64 34.33 -16.44
N VAL A 12 -8.46 35.04 -15.31
CA VAL A 12 -7.47 34.70 -14.27
C VAL A 12 -8.04 33.75 -13.21
N CYS A 13 -9.37 33.59 -13.14
CA CYS A 13 -10.05 32.73 -12.17
C CYS A 13 -10.45 31.34 -12.70
N LEU A 14 -9.75 30.79 -13.72
CA LEU A 14 -9.87 29.37 -13.98
C LEU A 14 -9.08 28.64 -12.90
N PRO A 15 -9.74 27.96 -11.93
CA PRO A 15 -9.02 27.09 -11.04
C PRO A 15 -8.40 25.99 -11.91
N ALA A 16 -7.10 25.93 -11.98
CA ALA A 16 -6.37 24.82 -12.53
C ALA A 16 -6.69 23.59 -11.63
N TRP A 17 -7.72 22.88 -11.98
CA TRP A 17 -8.00 21.55 -11.46
C TRP A 17 -6.92 20.63 -12.02
N LEU A 18 -5.74 20.72 -11.44
CA LEU A 18 -4.72 19.73 -11.65
C LEU A 18 -5.23 18.45 -10.96
N PRO A 19 -5.47 17.36 -11.70
CA PRO A 19 -5.73 16.10 -11.06
C PRO A 19 -4.50 15.75 -10.23
N LEU A 20 -4.65 15.67 -8.89
CA LEU A 20 -3.67 15.00 -8.06
C LEU A 20 -3.66 13.55 -8.52
N SER A 21 -2.77 13.22 -9.42
CA SER A 21 -2.49 11.83 -9.76
C SER A 21 -1.88 11.19 -8.52
N ALA A 22 -2.67 10.43 -7.77
CA ALA A 22 -2.13 9.52 -6.78
C ALA A 22 -1.21 8.55 -7.53
N HIS A 23 0.09 8.74 -7.39
CA HIS A 23 1.07 7.80 -7.92
C HIS A 23 0.99 6.55 -7.04
N ALA A 24 0.25 5.54 -7.50
CA ALA A 24 0.46 4.19 -7.04
C ALA A 24 1.93 3.83 -7.31
N ALA A 25 2.60 3.17 -6.36
CA ALA A 25 3.97 2.72 -6.57
C ALA A 25 4.01 1.91 -7.87
N GLU A 26 4.87 2.31 -8.81
CA GLU A 26 4.98 1.66 -10.12
C GLU A 26 5.16 0.16 -9.94
N GLY A 27 4.27 -0.65 -10.53
CA GLY A 27 4.33 -2.10 -10.48
C GLY A 27 3.57 -2.77 -9.33
N ILE A 28 2.82 -2.04 -8.51
CA ILE A 28 1.94 -2.62 -7.48
C ILE A 28 0.52 -2.09 -7.65
N GLU A 29 -0.41 -3.01 -7.87
CA GLU A 29 -1.83 -2.68 -8.00
C GLU A 29 -2.66 -3.45 -6.96
N PHE A 30 -3.59 -2.77 -6.33
CA PHE A 30 -4.57 -3.38 -5.45
C PHE A 30 -5.61 -4.16 -6.28
N VAL A 31 -5.86 -5.41 -5.90
CA VAL A 31 -6.86 -6.26 -6.57
C VAL A 31 -8.11 -6.39 -5.72
N GLU A 32 -7.96 -6.84 -4.49
CA GLU A 32 -9.08 -7.02 -3.57
C GLU A 32 -8.63 -7.05 -2.12
N ALA A 33 -9.58 -6.79 -1.22
CA ALA A 33 -9.43 -7.06 0.21
C ALA A 33 -10.74 -7.58 0.78
N SER A 34 -10.64 -8.45 1.78
CA SER A 34 -11.77 -8.92 2.57
C SER A 34 -11.46 -8.78 4.05
N LEU A 35 -12.48 -8.40 4.81
CA LEU A 35 -12.43 -8.28 6.24
C LEU A 35 -13.32 -9.37 6.85
N GLU A 36 -12.75 -10.22 7.67
CA GLU A 36 -13.45 -11.34 8.28
C GLU A 36 -13.44 -11.20 9.81
N PRO A 37 -14.61 -11.28 10.47
CA PRO A 37 -14.64 -11.38 11.93
C PRO A 37 -14.07 -12.73 12.37
N SER A 38 -13.37 -12.73 13.50
CA SER A 38 -12.85 -13.90 14.17
C SER A 38 -13.01 -13.75 15.69
N ASP A 39 -12.78 -14.82 16.45
CA ASP A 39 -12.86 -14.78 17.91
C ASP A 39 -11.82 -13.81 18.53
N GLU A 40 -10.73 -13.57 17.82
CA GLU A 40 -9.65 -12.65 18.24
C GLU A 40 -9.84 -11.20 17.76
N GLY A 41 -10.86 -10.95 16.90
CA GLY A 41 -11.11 -9.64 16.31
C GLY A 41 -11.33 -9.71 14.80
N TYR A 42 -10.90 -8.68 14.09
CA TYR A 42 -11.10 -8.58 12.64
C TYR A 42 -9.80 -8.88 11.89
N ARG A 43 -9.87 -9.82 10.97
CA ARG A 43 -8.74 -10.22 10.12
C ARG A 43 -8.91 -9.70 8.71
N LEU A 44 -7.87 -9.03 8.23
CA LEU A 44 -7.78 -8.54 6.86
C LEU A 44 -7.04 -9.55 5.99
N SER A 45 -7.64 -9.89 4.86
CA SER A 45 -6.98 -10.55 3.73
C SER A 45 -6.92 -9.59 2.56
N SER A 46 -5.80 -9.55 1.86
CA SER A 46 -5.63 -8.68 0.69
C SER A 46 -4.89 -9.39 -0.43
N ARG A 47 -5.15 -8.94 -1.66
CA ARG A 47 -4.47 -9.41 -2.86
C ARG A 47 -3.99 -8.22 -3.67
N PHE A 48 -2.75 -8.32 -4.14
CA PHE A 48 -2.11 -7.33 -5.00
C PHE A 48 -1.57 -7.99 -6.26
N SER A 49 -1.55 -7.26 -7.36
CA SER A 49 -0.71 -7.54 -8.52
C SER A 49 0.64 -6.86 -8.26
N VAL A 50 1.71 -7.62 -8.37
CA VAL A 50 3.07 -7.11 -8.08
C VAL A 50 3.99 -7.48 -9.23
N GLU A 51 4.50 -6.45 -9.89
CA GLU A 51 5.51 -6.53 -10.94
C GLU A 51 6.63 -5.54 -10.59
N LEU A 52 7.82 -6.04 -10.34
CA LEU A 52 8.96 -5.16 -10.05
C LEU A 52 9.51 -4.56 -11.35
N PRO A 53 9.71 -3.23 -11.43
CA PRO A 53 10.50 -2.63 -12.50
C PRO A 53 11.91 -3.22 -12.54
N ARG A 54 12.49 -3.36 -13.72
CA ARG A 54 13.84 -3.93 -13.88
C ARG A 54 14.91 -3.25 -13.02
N SER A 55 14.83 -1.93 -12.87
CA SER A 55 15.75 -1.18 -12.01
C SER A 55 15.68 -1.58 -10.55
N VAL A 56 14.48 -1.90 -10.06
CA VAL A 56 14.23 -2.35 -8.67
C VAL A 56 14.71 -3.80 -8.51
N GLU A 57 14.44 -4.65 -9.48
CA GLU A 57 14.92 -6.04 -9.49
C GLU A 57 16.46 -6.11 -9.54
N ASP A 58 17.10 -5.27 -10.35
CA ASP A 58 18.56 -5.14 -10.41
C ASP A 58 19.15 -4.66 -9.08
N ALA A 59 18.51 -3.71 -8.41
CA ALA A 59 18.93 -3.24 -7.10
C ALA A 59 18.86 -4.36 -6.05
N LEU A 60 17.73 -5.10 -6.04
CA LEU A 60 17.55 -6.25 -5.16
C LEU A 60 18.63 -7.31 -5.38
N SER A 61 18.92 -7.65 -6.63
CA SER A 61 19.94 -8.66 -6.99
C SER A 61 21.35 -8.28 -6.55
N ARG A 62 21.62 -7.00 -6.37
CA ARG A 62 22.88 -6.48 -5.80
C ARG A 62 22.90 -6.42 -4.28
N GLY A 63 21.85 -6.91 -3.63
CA GLY A 63 21.73 -6.96 -2.17
C GLY A 63 21.10 -5.72 -1.53
N VAL A 64 20.54 -4.78 -2.31
CA VAL A 64 19.79 -3.64 -1.79
C VAL A 64 18.45 -4.13 -1.25
N PRO A 65 18.14 -3.95 0.04
CA PRO A 65 16.86 -4.39 0.59
C PRO A 65 15.72 -3.48 0.11
N LEU A 66 14.57 -4.10 -0.16
CA LEU A 66 13.33 -3.41 -0.48
C LEU A 66 12.39 -3.45 0.73
N TYR A 67 11.68 -2.36 0.96
CA TYR A 67 10.70 -2.24 2.02
C TYR A 67 9.34 -1.89 1.44
N PHE A 68 8.35 -2.72 1.74
CA PHE A 68 6.96 -2.50 1.38
C PHE A 68 6.16 -2.21 2.64
N VAL A 69 5.35 -1.18 2.57
CA VAL A 69 4.48 -0.80 3.68
C VAL A 69 3.04 -0.93 3.23
N LEU A 70 2.33 -1.89 3.81
CA LEU A 70 0.90 -2.07 3.63
C LEU A 70 0.19 -1.32 4.76
N GLN A 71 -0.54 -0.28 4.39
CA GLN A 71 -1.30 0.53 5.34
C GLN A 71 -2.80 0.35 5.06
N THR A 72 -3.55 0.10 6.11
CA THR A 72 -5.01 -0.04 6.06
C THR A 72 -5.64 0.95 7.02
N GLU A 73 -6.70 1.60 6.56
CA GLU A 73 -7.54 2.47 7.37
C GLU A 73 -9.00 2.08 7.17
N ILE A 74 -9.73 1.91 8.27
CA ILE A 74 -11.17 1.72 8.25
C ILE A 74 -11.79 2.99 8.83
N THR A 75 -12.61 3.65 8.04
CA THR A 75 -13.29 4.88 8.41
C THR A 75 -14.78 4.62 8.58
N ARG A 76 -15.38 5.27 9.57
CA ARG A 76 -16.85 5.28 9.74
C ARG A 76 -17.37 6.57 9.14
N TYR A 77 -18.24 6.45 8.14
CA TYR A 77 -18.91 7.59 7.55
C TYR A 77 -19.90 8.21 8.54
N ARG A 78 -19.80 9.56 8.71
CA ARG A 78 -20.73 10.35 9.52
C ARG A 78 -21.31 11.47 8.67
N TRP A 79 -22.60 11.42 8.37
CA TRP A 79 -23.27 12.39 7.49
C TRP A 79 -23.33 13.82 8.03
N TYR A 80 -23.05 14.03 9.34
CA TYR A 80 -23.16 15.32 10.03
C TYR A 80 -21.82 15.84 10.57
N TRP A 81 -20.71 15.13 10.36
CA TRP A 81 -19.36 15.48 10.85
C TRP A 81 -18.30 14.89 9.93
N PHE A 82 -17.04 15.12 10.26
CA PHE A 82 -15.94 14.47 9.55
C PHE A 82 -15.95 12.95 9.78
N ASP A 83 -15.49 12.18 8.79
CA ASP A 83 -15.32 10.75 8.92
C ASP A 83 -14.35 10.43 10.06
N GLU A 84 -14.67 9.43 10.86
CA GLU A 84 -13.85 8.99 11.97
C GLU A 84 -13.02 7.78 11.54
N VAL A 85 -11.67 7.86 11.67
CA VAL A 85 -10.80 6.71 11.50
C VAL A 85 -11.01 5.80 12.70
N THR A 86 -11.66 4.66 12.48
CA THR A 86 -11.96 3.69 13.53
C THR A 86 -10.80 2.74 13.76
N VAL A 87 -10.11 2.34 12.69
CA VAL A 87 -8.98 1.41 12.73
C VAL A 87 -7.90 1.88 11.76
N LYS A 88 -6.66 1.87 12.22
CA LYS A 88 -5.47 2.07 11.40
C LYS A 88 -4.46 0.98 11.70
N ALA A 89 -4.06 0.23 10.69
CA ALA A 89 -3.09 -0.83 10.83
C ALA A 89 -2.03 -0.73 9.74
N THR A 90 -0.80 -1.08 10.09
CA THR A 90 0.36 -1.02 9.18
C THR A 90 1.13 -2.33 9.29
N ARG A 91 1.51 -2.88 8.14
CA ARG A 91 2.38 -4.06 8.02
C ARG A 91 3.58 -3.71 7.17
N LYS A 92 4.77 -4.06 7.64
CA LYS A 92 6.02 -3.84 6.92
C LYS A 92 6.56 -5.18 6.43
N ILE A 93 6.90 -5.24 5.14
CA ILE A 93 7.51 -6.41 4.52
C ILE A 93 8.87 -5.99 3.98
N ARG A 94 9.92 -6.67 4.43
CA ARG A 94 11.28 -6.46 3.95
C ARG A 94 11.69 -7.61 3.05
N LEU A 95 12.12 -7.29 1.85
CA LEU A 95 12.70 -8.23 0.89
C LEU A 95 14.19 -7.95 0.74
N SER A 96 15.00 -8.98 0.66
CA SER A 96 16.44 -8.86 0.42
C SER A 96 16.96 -10.08 -0.36
N TYR A 97 18.09 -9.90 -1.03
CA TYR A 97 18.81 -10.96 -1.67
C TYR A 97 20.20 -11.09 -1.04
N ASN A 98 20.55 -12.31 -0.64
CA ASN A 98 21.86 -12.60 -0.12
C ASN A 98 22.75 -13.09 -1.28
N VAL A 99 23.70 -12.24 -1.70
CA VAL A 99 24.59 -12.52 -2.82
C VAL A 99 25.49 -13.73 -2.57
N LEU A 100 25.88 -13.98 -1.32
CA LEU A 100 26.75 -15.09 -0.95
C LEU A 100 26.03 -16.46 -1.01
N THR A 101 24.83 -16.52 -0.49
CA THR A 101 24.02 -17.76 -0.48
C THR A 101 23.11 -17.88 -1.69
N GLN A 102 23.03 -16.83 -2.52
CA GLN A 102 22.15 -16.75 -3.69
C GLN A 102 20.67 -17.02 -3.37
N GLN A 103 20.24 -16.59 -2.19
CA GLN A 103 18.87 -16.77 -1.72
C GLN A 103 18.16 -15.45 -1.50
N TYR A 104 16.90 -15.42 -1.83
CA TYR A 104 15.97 -14.35 -1.48
C TYR A 104 15.48 -14.56 -0.07
N ARG A 105 15.28 -13.46 0.65
CA ARG A 105 14.80 -13.45 2.02
C ARG A 105 13.69 -12.44 2.20
N ALA A 106 12.63 -12.85 2.89
CA ALA A 106 11.56 -11.96 3.27
C ALA A 106 11.31 -12.02 4.77
N SER A 107 10.95 -10.90 5.38
CA SER A 107 10.45 -10.83 6.75
C SER A 107 9.24 -9.91 6.82
N ILE A 108 8.28 -10.24 7.66
CA ILE A 108 7.06 -9.47 7.90
C ILE A 108 7.14 -8.94 9.33
N ASP A 109 6.98 -7.61 9.50
CA ASP A 109 6.98 -6.93 10.81
C ASP A 109 8.17 -7.30 11.70
N GLY A 110 9.35 -7.54 11.11
CA GLY A 110 10.55 -7.94 11.82
C GLY A 110 10.57 -9.39 12.30
N SER A 111 9.64 -10.23 11.84
CA SER A 111 9.62 -11.67 12.10
C SER A 111 10.84 -12.39 11.53
N LEU A 112 10.96 -13.69 11.85
CA LEU A 112 12.02 -14.55 11.30
C LEU A 112 11.99 -14.51 9.77
N HIS A 113 13.18 -14.47 9.17
CA HIS A 113 13.34 -14.47 7.72
C HIS A 113 12.88 -15.80 7.12
N GLN A 114 12.08 -15.70 6.07
CA GLN A 114 11.76 -16.81 5.20
C GLN A 114 12.71 -16.77 4.00
N ASN A 115 13.29 -17.91 3.64
CA ASN A 115 14.19 -18.03 2.50
C ASN A 115 13.44 -18.59 1.29
N PHE A 116 13.80 -18.09 0.11
CA PHE A 116 13.24 -18.48 -1.17
C PHE A 116 14.38 -18.65 -2.19
N ASP A 117 14.27 -19.65 -3.04
CA ASP A 117 15.26 -19.89 -4.10
C ASP A 117 14.96 -19.03 -5.35
N ARG A 118 13.71 -18.60 -5.51
CA ARG A 118 13.26 -17.85 -6.68
C ARG A 118 12.62 -16.53 -6.27
N LEU A 119 12.87 -15.51 -7.08
CA LEU A 119 12.25 -14.18 -6.91
C LEU A 119 10.71 -14.25 -6.92
N ASP A 120 10.14 -15.02 -7.84
CA ASP A 120 8.69 -15.11 -8.01
C ASP A 120 8.00 -15.73 -6.78
N ASP A 121 8.63 -16.72 -6.15
CA ASP A 121 8.14 -17.33 -4.91
C ASP A 121 8.14 -16.33 -3.75
N MET A 122 9.16 -15.48 -3.66
CA MET A 122 9.21 -14.39 -2.69
C MET A 122 8.15 -13.32 -2.98
N LEU A 123 7.94 -12.95 -4.25
CA LEU A 123 6.92 -11.99 -4.65
C LEU A 123 5.50 -12.50 -4.41
N ALA A 124 5.28 -13.82 -4.39
CA ALA A 124 4.00 -14.40 -4.02
C ALA A 124 3.54 -13.97 -2.61
N LEU A 125 4.49 -13.73 -1.70
CA LEU A 125 4.23 -13.22 -0.37
C LEU A 125 3.69 -11.76 -0.39
N LEU A 126 4.16 -10.93 -1.32
CA LEU A 126 3.62 -9.58 -1.53
C LEU A 126 2.25 -9.62 -2.21
N ARG A 127 2.05 -10.53 -3.15
CA ARG A 127 0.76 -10.70 -3.84
C ARG A 127 -0.34 -11.12 -2.87
N ARG A 128 0.01 -11.90 -1.85
CA ARG A 128 -0.89 -12.37 -0.78
C ARG A 128 -0.19 -12.32 0.57
N PRO A 129 -0.17 -11.15 1.23
CA PRO A 129 0.59 -10.99 2.49
C PRO A 129 0.01 -11.75 3.69
N GLY A 130 -0.96 -12.65 3.44
CA GLY A 130 -1.59 -13.46 4.46
C GLY A 130 -2.66 -12.71 5.26
N ARG A 131 -3.38 -13.45 6.07
CA ARG A 131 -4.37 -12.89 7.00
C ARG A 131 -3.66 -12.25 8.17
N TRP A 132 -4.08 -11.06 8.57
CA TRP A 132 -3.54 -10.38 9.74
C TRP A 132 -4.64 -9.72 10.56
N LEU A 133 -4.47 -9.79 11.86
CA LEU A 133 -5.38 -9.15 12.82
C LEU A 133 -5.13 -7.64 12.77
N ILE A 134 -6.15 -6.87 12.45
CA ILE A 134 -6.05 -5.40 12.32
C ILE A 134 -6.82 -4.65 13.39
N ALA A 135 -7.78 -5.31 14.05
CA ALA A 135 -8.62 -4.71 15.07
C ALA A 135 -9.10 -5.74 16.08
N ASP A 136 -9.27 -5.31 17.32
CA ASP A 136 -9.83 -6.11 18.40
C ASP A 136 -11.32 -6.40 18.20
N PRO A 137 -11.87 -7.42 18.90
CA PRO A 137 -13.31 -7.68 18.89
C PRO A 137 -14.10 -6.45 19.32
N GLY A 138 -15.11 -6.06 18.55
CA GLY A 138 -15.95 -4.91 18.86
C GLY A 138 -15.42 -3.55 18.41
N ALA A 139 -14.22 -3.45 17.86
CA ALA A 139 -13.65 -2.17 17.40
C ALA A 139 -14.46 -1.52 16.26
N LEU A 140 -15.27 -2.30 15.54
CA LEU A 140 -16.10 -1.84 14.42
C LEU A 140 -17.60 -1.73 14.77
N ASN A 141 -17.98 -1.89 16.02
CA ASN A 141 -19.39 -1.80 16.50
C ASN A 141 -19.81 -0.37 16.78
#